data_2b1d3935e43a8396633ff550609862ee
#
_entry.id   2b1d3935e43a8396633ff550609862ee
#
_cell.length_a   1.000
_cell.length_b   1.000
_cell.length_c   1.000
_cell.angle_alpha   90.00
_cell.angle_beta   90.00
_cell.angle_gamma   90.00
#
_symmetry.space_group_name_H-M   'P 1'
#
loop_
_entity.id
_entity.type
_entity.pdbx_description
1 polymer ?
#
loop_
_entity_poly.entity_id
_entity_poly.type
_entity_poly.pdbx_seq_one_letter_code
_entity_poly.pdbx_strand_id
1 'polypeptide(L)'
;AKTSLTLAESNDSTIWGTINNPERFWARWRAENPYYLGNRISVFSGYIVNDSFDVSNFVRRDYIIESFGLTAGGVSIAGKDPLKLLSNDRAKAPVESNGSLSADILATDTSFTLQPAGIGDEEYPASNGIVRIGDEVILYTTRTGDTFSGLTRGFYSTEIDDHSENDTVQLCLQYSTDTVSNIGYDLMVNYASVDPSFINKNDWDAEVSNAFN
;
A
#
# COMPACT_ATOMS: atom_id res chain seq x y z
N ALA A 1 12.19 -7.69 -2.48
CA ALA A 1 12.99 -8.88 -2.81
C ALA A 1 12.27 -9.74 -3.84
N LYS A 2 13.02 -10.47 -4.67
CA LYS A 2 12.48 -11.56 -5.49
C LYS A 2 12.88 -12.86 -4.82
N THR A 3 11.97 -13.81 -4.77
CA THR A 3 12.29 -15.18 -4.34
C THR A 3 11.99 -16.14 -5.47
N SER A 4 12.79 -17.17 -5.59
CA SER A 4 12.55 -18.28 -6.53
C SER A 4 12.56 -19.56 -5.74
N LEU A 5 11.51 -20.35 -5.88
CA LEU A 5 11.35 -21.65 -5.24
C LEU A 5 11.30 -22.70 -6.34
N THR A 6 12.16 -23.70 -6.25
CA THR A 6 12.11 -24.87 -7.14
C THR A 6 11.63 -26.06 -6.30
N LEU A 7 10.52 -26.64 -6.71
CA LEU A 7 9.93 -27.82 -6.07
C LEU A 7 10.14 -29.03 -7.00
N ALA A 8 10.66 -30.12 -6.43
CA ALA A 8 10.77 -31.39 -7.13
C ALA A 8 9.39 -32.05 -7.28
N GLU A 9 9.24 -32.89 -8.29
CA GLU A 9 8.11 -33.81 -8.35
C GLU A 9 8.21 -34.79 -7.18
N SER A 10 7.09 -35.00 -6.49
CA SER A 10 7.00 -35.95 -5.39
C SER A 10 6.36 -37.25 -5.86
N ASN A 11 6.98 -38.36 -5.55
CA ASN A 11 6.42 -39.70 -5.75
C ASN A 11 5.59 -40.16 -4.54
N ASP A 12 5.36 -39.30 -3.56
CA ASP A 12 4.61 -39.64 -2.37
C ASP A 12 3.11 -39.68 -2.67
N SER A 13 2.58 -40.90 -2.84
CA SER A 13 1.16 -41.18 -3.07
C SER A 13 0.27 -40.94 -1.83
N THR A 14 0.87 -40.71 -0.65
CA THR A 14 0.12 -40.58 0.61
C THR A 14 -0.48 -39.21 0.81
N ILE A 15 0.06 -38.17 0.18
CA ILE A 15 -0.38 -36.78 0.36
C ILE A 15 -1.57 -36.43 -0.52
N TRP A 16 -1.73 -37.02 -1.71
CA TRP A 16 -2.70 -36.58 -2.73
C TRP A 16 -3.59 -37.68 -3.31
N GLY A 17 -3.70 -38.83 -2.66
CA GLY A 17 -4.44 -39.98 -3.19
C GLY A 17 -3.72 -40.62 -4.39
N THR A 18 -4.38 -41.60 -5.03
CA THR A 18 -3.80 -42.37 -6.14
C THR A 18 -3.65 -41.49 -7.40
N ILE A 19 -2.56 -40.72 -7.48
CA ILE A 19 -2.19 -40.06 -8.73
C ILE A 19 -1.46 -41.11 -9.59
N ASN A 20 -2.14 -41.63 -10.60
CA ASN A 20 -1.61 -42.67 -11.47
C ASN A 20 -0.37 -42.23 -12.29
N ASN A 21 0.07 -40.98 -12.20
CA ASN A 21 1.29 -40.48 -12.85
C ASN A 21 1.83 -39.25 -12.08
N PRO A 22 2.71 -39.46 -11.09
CA PRO A 22 3.28 -38.40 -10.25
C PRO A 22 4.12 -37.40 -11.08
N GLU A 23 4.68 -37.82 -12.23
CA GLU A 23 5.50 -36.97 -13.10
C GLU A 23 4.71 -35.80 -13.74
N ARG A 24 3.39 -35.74 -13.55
CA ARG A 24 2.53 -34.70 -14.10
C ARG A 24 1.72 -33.91 -13.09
N PHE A 25 2.03 -34.05 -11.80
CA PHE A 25 1.29 -33.34 -10.75
C PHE A 25 1.24 -31.84 -11.00
N TRP A 26 2.38 -31.20 -11.21
CA TRP A 26 2.45 -29.75 -11.41
C TRP A 26 1.81 -29.28 -12.71
N ALA A 27 1.91 -30.09 -13.78
CA ALA A 27 1.24 -29.80 -15.04
C ALA A 27 -0.28 -29.84 -14.90
N ARG A 28 -0.80 -30.84 -14.17
CA ARG A 28 -2.23 -30.98 -13.88
C ARG A 28 -2.71 -29.86 -12.97
N TRP A 29 -1.99 -29.58 -11.88
CA TRP A 29 -2.31 -28.49 -10.96
C TRP A 29 -2.43 -27.16 -11.71
N ARG A 30 -1.48 -26.86 -12.61
CA ARG A 30 -1.51 -25.66 -13.43
C ARG A 30 -2.73 -25.62 -14.37
N ALA A 31 -3.12 -26.72 -14.93
CA ALA A 31 -4.29 -26.81 -15.82
C ALA A 31 -5.60 -26.58 -15.03
N GLU A 32 -5.68 -27.10 -13.82
CA GLU A 32 -6.83 -26.95 -12.92
C GLU A 32 -6.89 -25.55 -12.29
N ASN A 33 -5.75 -24.84 -12.22
CA ASN A 33 -5.64 -23.51 -11.61
C ASN A 33 -5.09 -22.48 -12.63
N PRO A 34 -5.81 -22.12 -13.70
CA PRO A 34 -5.29 -21.25 -14.76
C PRO A 34 -5.02 -19.82 -14.31
N TYR A 35 -5.66 -19.34 -13.24
CA TYR A 35 -5.55 -17.97 -12.71
C TYR A 35 -4.61 -17.87 -11.51
N TYR A 36 -3.51 -18.60 -11.51
CA TYR A 36 -2.55 -18.62 -10.40
C TYR A 36 -1.66 -17.37 -10.33
N LEU A 37 -1.46 -16.66 -11.43
CA LEU A 37 -0.67 -15.42 -11.44
C LEU A 37 -1.35 -14.34 -10.60
N GLY A 38 -0.56 -13.66 -9.79
CA GLY A 38 -1.08 -12.66 -8.87
C GLY A 38 -1.61 -13.24 -7.54
N ASN A 39 -1.78 -14.55 -7.42
CA ASN A 39 -2.20 -15.18 -6.18
C ASN A 39 -1.06 -15.20 -5.16
N ARG A 40 -1.45 -15.29 -3.87
CA ARG A 40 -0.51 -15.41 -2.75
C ARG A 40 0.11 -16.81 -2.71
N ILE A 41 1.41 -16.85 -2.48
CA ILE A 41 2.14 -18.03 -2.06
C ILE A 41 2.80 -17.78 -0.70
N SER A 42 2.54 -18.65 0.27
CA SER A 42 3.15 -18.58 1.60
C SER A 42 4.32 -19.56 1.69
N VAL A 43 5.48 -19.06 2.06
CA VAL A 43 6.69 -19.86 2.28
C VAL A 43 6.98 -19.90 3.76
N PHE A 44 7.01 -21.11 4.32
CA PHE A 44 7.34 -21.35 5.71
C PHE A 44 8.78 -21.86 5.79
N SER A 45 9.63 -21.17 6.56
CA SER A 45 11.01 -21.56 6.78
C SER A 45 11.31 -21.63 8.27
N GLY A 46 11.87 -22.76 8.73
CA GLY A 46 12.13 -22.99 10.15
C GLY A 46 12.88 -24.30 10.37
N TYR A 47 12.91 -24.74 11.62
CA TYR A 47 13.60 -25.94 12.03
C TYR A 47 12.63 -26.91 12.69
N ILE A 48 12.83 -28.21 12.46
CA ILE A 48 12.18 -29.28 13.20
C ILE A 48 12.91 -29.42 14.55
N VAL A 49 12.17 -29.31 15.65
CA VAL A 49 12.69 -29.39 17.01
C VAL A 49 12.23 -30.69 17.62
N ASN A 50 13.16 -31.47 18.19
CA ASN A 50 12.91 -32.78 18.83
C ASN A 50 12.13 -33.76 17.92
N ASP A 51 12.51 -33.84 16.65
CA ASP A 51 11.87 -34.69 15.64
C ASP A 51 10.32 -34.46 15.49
N SER A 52 9.82 -33.35 16.01
CA SER A 52 8.41 -32.96 15.91
C SER A 52 8.24 -31.76 14.97
N PHE A 53 7.36 -31.92 13.99
CA PHE A 53 6.94 -30.80 13.14
C PHE A 53 5.90 -29.95 13.89
N ASP A 54 6.24 -28.67 14.15
CA ASP A 54 5.32 -27.68 14.69
C ASP A 54 5.46 -26.40 13.87
N VAL A 55 4.37 -25.98 13.24
CA VAL A 55 4.34 -24.81 12.37
C VAL A 55 4.67 -23.51 13.13
N SER A 56 4.51 -23.49 14.45
CA SER A 56 4.89 -22.34 15.29
C SER A 56 6.39 -22.07 15.31
N ASN A 57 7.22 -23.07 14.97
CA ASN A 57 8.67 -22.93 14.83
C ASN A 57 9.10 -22.41 13.46
N PHE A 58 8.16 -22.06 12.61
CA PHE A 58 8.43 -21.60 11.24
C PHE A 58 8.04 -20.15 11.05
N VAL A 59 8.92 -19.39 10.40
CA VAL A 59 8.63 -18.04 9.95
C VAL A 59 7.91 -18.12 8.61
N ARG A 60 6.73 -17.56 8.55
CA ARG A 60 5.95 -17.43 7.33
C ARG A 60 6.35 -16.15 6.57
N ARG A 61 6.52 -16.28 5.28
CA ARG A 61 6.67 -15.15 4.35
C ARG A 61 5.72 -15.31 3.18
N ASP A 62 4.98 -14.26 2.88
CA ASP A 62 4.01 -14.24 1.79
C ASP A 62 4.59 -13.51 0.57
N TYR A 63 4.32 -14.06 -0.61
CA TYR A 63 4.73 -13.50 -1.90
C TYR A 63 3.57 -13.56 -2.89
N ILE A 64 3.62 -12.73 -3.92
CA ILE A 64 2.71 -12.77 -5.06
C ILE A 64 3.37 -13.58 -6.18
N ILE A 65 2.68 -14.56 -6.73
CA ILE A 65 3.20 -15.39 -7.83
C ILE A 65 3.36 -14.52 -9.08
N GLU A 66 4.61 -14.36 -9.52
CA GLU A 66 4.98 -13.61 -10.73
C GLU A 66 5.13 -14.54 -11.95
N SER A 67 5.65 -15.74 -11.73
CA SER A 67 5.76 -16.74 -12.79
C SER A 67 5.76 -18.16 -12.25
N PHE A 68 5.35 -19.09 -13.10
CA PHE A 68 5.30 -20.53 -12.82
C PHE A 68 5.82 -21.28 -14.03
N GLY A 69 6.99 -21.86 -13.91
CA GLY A 69 7.66 -22.62 -14.95
C GLY A 69 7.70 -24.11 -14.64
N LEU A 70 7.29 -24.94 -15.59
CA LEU A 70 7.47 -26.38 -15.50
C LEU A 70 8.89 -26.75 -15.97
N THR A 71 9.55 -27.63 -15.24
CA THR A 71 10.87 -28.17 -15.56
C THR A 71 10.79 -29.70 -15.67
N ALA A 72 11.83 -30.33 -16.20
CA ALA A 72 11.86 -31.78 -16.38
C ALA A 72 11.76 -32.57 -15.06
N GLY A 73 12.04 -31.96 -13.92
CA GLY A 73 12.04 -32.61 -12.59
C GLY A 73 11.21 -31.89 -11.54
N GLY A 74 10.30 -30.97 -11.97
CA GLY A 74 9.50 -30.24 -11.00
C GLY A 74 8.95 -28.92 -11.52
N VAL A 75 8.80 -27.96 -10.62
CA VAL A 75 8.29 -26.63 -10.92
C VAL A 75 9.20 -25.55 -10.34
N SER A 76 9.34 -24.46 -11.07
CA SER A 76 9.97 -23.23 -10.57
C SER A 76 8.89 -22.16 -10.43
N ILE A 77 8.77 -21.60 -9.24
CA ILE A 77 7.83 -20.52 -8.92
C ILE A 77 8.64 -19.28 -8.54
N ALA A 78 8.47 -18.19 -9.28
CA ALA A 78 9.01 -16.91 -8.89
C ALA A 78 7.95 -16.11 -8.15
N GLY A 79 8.31 -15.66 -6.94
CA GLY A 79 7.47 -14.82 -6.09
C GLY A 79 8.02 -13.40 -5.98
N LYS A 80 7.12 -12.44 -5.98
CA LYS A 80 7.40 -11.02 -5.80
C LYS A 80 6.93 -10.59 -4.42
N ASP A 81 7.76 -9.83 -3.74
CA ASP A 81 7.42 -9.22 -2.46
C ASP A 81 6.23 -8.25 -2.67
N PRO A 82 5.14 -8.37 -1.89
CA PRO A 82 4.02 -7.41 -1.95
C PRO A 82 4.45 -5.96 -1.79
N LEU A 83 5.49 -5.69 -0.99
CA LEU A 83 6.03 -4.34 -0.80
C LEU A 83 6.57 -3.70 -2.08
N LYS A 84 6.83 -4.49 -3.12
CA LYS A 84 7.17 -3.93 -4.44
C LYS A 84 6.04 -3.17 -5.12
N LEU A 85 4.81 -3.34 -4.65
CA LEU A 85 3.68 -2.53 -5.10
C LEU A 85 3.84 -1.07 -4.67
N LEU A 86 4.56 -0.81 -3.57
CA LEU A 86 4.91 0.54 -3.11
C LEU A 86 5.84 1.29 -4.08
N SER A 87 6.60 0.58 -4.90
CA SER A 87 7.50 1.17 -5.90
C SER A 87 6.76 1.49 -7.22
N ASN A 88 5.44 1.43 -7.23
CA ASN A 88 4.65 1.74 -8.41
C ASN A 88 4.40 3.26 -8.47
N ASP A 89 4.54 3.86 -9.65
CA ASP A 89 4.23 5.28 -9.90
C ASP A 89 2.76 5.64 -9.60
N ARG A 90 1.91 4.63 -9.42
CA ARG A 90 0.50 4.79 -9.02
C ARG A 90 0.29 4.83 -7.50
N ALA A 91 1.29 4.41 -6.71
CA ALA A 91 1.24 4.44 -5.26
C ALA A 91 1.64 5.84 -4.76
N LYS A 92 0.73 6.81 -4.87
CA LYS A 92 0.92 8.18 -4.42
C LYS A 92 0.09 8.43 -3.16
N ALA A 93 0.73 9.00 -2.15
CA ALA A 93 0.08 9.38 -0.91
C ALA A 93 0.52 10.80 -0.52
N PRO A 94 -0.39 11.77 -0.51
CA PRO A 94 -1.78 11.67 -0.98
C PRO A 94 -1.88 11.48 -2.50
N VAL A 95 -3.08 11.16 -2.98
CA VAL A 95 -3.40 11.20 -4.41
C VAL A 95 -3.25 12.65 -4.89
N GLU A 96 -2.77 12.85 -6.12
CA GLU A 96 -2.69 14.19 -6.72
C GLU A 96 -4.07 14.84 -6.78
N SER A 97 -4.18 16.06 -6.24
CA SER A 97 -5.40 16.86 -6.33
C SER A 97 -5.48 17.58 -7.67
N ASN A 98 -6.69 17.70 -8.19
CA ASN A 98 -6.97 18.38 -9.47
C ASN A 98 -7.40 19.84 -9.27
N GLY A 99 -7.54 20.30 -8.03
CA GLY A 99 -7.91 21.68 -7.72
C GLY A 99 -6.76 22.66 -7.92
N SER A 100 -7.10 23.84 -8.46
CA SER A 100 -6.19 24.98 -8.56
C SER A 100 -6.89 26.26 -8.08
N LEU A 101 -6.12 27.30 -7.79
CA LEU A 101 -6.68 28.61 -7.41
C LEU A 101 -7.48 29.22 -8.55
N SER A 102 -8.66 29.76 -8.27
CA SER A 102 -9.51 30.45 -9.23
C SER A 102 -9.15 31.93 -9.40
N ALA A 103 -8.30 32.48 -8.53
CA ALA A 103 -7.77 33.84 -8.57
C ALA A 103 -6.49 33.91 -7.73
N ASP A 104 -5.69 34.96 -7.93
CA ASP A 104 -4.54 35.26 -7.08
C ASP A 104 -4.95 35.39 -5.61
N ILE A 105 -4.10 34.93 -4.69
CA ILE A 105 -4.24 35.14 -3.25
C ILE A 105 -2.99 35.80 -2.69
N LEU A 106 -3.18 36.79 -1.84
CA LEU A 106 -2.11 37.48 -1.17
C LEU A 106 -1.78 36.82 0.18
N ALA A 107 -0.59 37.08 0.70
CA ALA A 107 -0.13 36.58 2.00
C ALA A 107 -1.10 36.92 3.17
N THR A 108 -1.92 37.96 3.04
CA THR A 108 -2.86 38.42 4.04
C THR A 108 -4.27 37.86 3.89
N ASP A 109 -4.55 37.12 2.81
CA ASP A 109 -5.89 36.62 2.54
C ASP A 109 -6.26 35.48 3.50
N THR A 110 -7.51 35.48 3.94
CA THR A 110 -8.08 34.54 4.89
C THR A 110 -9.03 33.54 4.26
N SER A 111 -9.18 33.60 2.94
CA SER A 111 -9.99 32.68 2.14
C SER A 111 -9.46 32.58 0.72
N PHE A 112 -9.75 31.48 0.05
CA PHE A 112 -9.53 31.28 -1.37
C PHE A 112 -10.63 30.41 -1.97
N THR A 113 -10.72 30.42 -3.29
CA THR A 113 -11.68 29.59 -4.03
C THR A 113 -10.93 28.75 -5.07
N LEU A 114 -11.39 27.52 -5.27
CA LEU A 114 -10.82 26.60 -6.26
C LEU A 114 -11.58 26.59 -7.57
N GLN A 115 -10.90 26.12 -8.57
CA GLN A 115 -11.42 25.68 -9.86
C GLN A 115 -10.87 24.29 -10.23
N PRO A 116 -11.56 23.49 -11.08
CA PRO A 116 -12.88 23.75 -11.66
C PRO A 116 -14.01 23.72 -10.63
N ALA A 117 -15.15 24.27 -10.97
CA ALA A 117 -16.33 24.30 -10.08
C ALA A 117 -16.74 22.88 -9.64
N GLY A 118 -16.99 22.73 -8.34
CA GLY A 118 -17.35 21.46 -7.70
C GLY A 118 -16.16 20.65 -7.16
N ILE A 119 -14.93 21.02 -7.53
CA ILE A 119 -13.73 20.25 -7.13
C ILE A 119 -13.53 20.23 -5.60
N GLY A 120 -13.95 21.30 -4.93
CA GLY A 120 -13.88 21.38 -3.47
C GLY A 120 -14.67 20.24 -2.83
N ASP A 121 -15.91 20.03 -3.25
CA ASP A 121 -16.78 18.98 -2.70
C ASP A 121 -16.30 17.56 -3.05
N GLU A 122 -15.63 17.41 -4.18
CA GLU A 122 -15.17 16.11 -4.66
C GLU A 122 -13.89 15.60 -3.97
N GLU A 123 -12.93 16.50 -3.70
CA GLU A 123 -11.58 16.08 -3.30
C GLU A 123 -11.15 16.55 -1.92
N TYR A 124 -11.81 17.55 -1.34
CA TYR A 124 -11.32 18.16 -0.10
C TYR A 124 -12.32 18.00 1.04
N PRO A 125 -11.86 17.72 2.28
CA PRO A 125 -12.74 17.63 3.44
C PRO A 125 -13.45 18.95 3.71
N ALA A 126 -14.67 18.89 4.27
CA ALA A 126 -15.49 20.08 4.54
C ALA A 126 -14.92 20.95 5.67
N SER A 127 -14.06 20.39 6.52
CA SER A 127 -13.49 21.12 7.67
C SER A 127 -12.12 20.59 8.08
N ASN A 128 -11.32 21.49 8.65
CA ASN A 128 -10.02 21.19 9.26
C ASN A 128 -9.06 20.41 8.33
N GLY A 129 -9.04 20.79 7.05
CA GLY A 129 -8.12 20.22 6.08
C GLY A 129 -6.84 21.04 5.97
N ILE A 130 -5.81 20.37 5.50
CA ILE A 130 -4.50 20.97 5.21
C ILE A 130 -4.24 20.85 3.73
N VAL A 131 -3.84 21.95 3.11
CA VAL A 131 -3.45 21.99 1.70
C VAL A 131 -2.05 22.59 1.55
N ARG A 132 -1.41 22.28 0.44
CA ARG A 132 -0.13 22.84 0.03
C ARG A 132 -0.28 23.56 -1.30
N ILE A 133 0.24 24.80 -1.36
CA ILE A 133 0.32 25.59 -2.58
C ILE A 133 1.78 26.02 -2.73
N GLY A 134 2.46 25.63 -3.79
CA GLY A 134 3.90 25.81 -3.88
C GLY A 134 4.64 25.15 -2.72
N ASP A 135 5.35 25.93 -1.93
CA ASP A 135 6.03 25.46 -0.71
C ASP A 135 5.30 25.84 0.59
N GLU A 136 4.22 26.60 0.50
CA GLU A 136 3.41 26.96 1.66
C GLU A 136 2.40 25.87 2.02
N VAL A 137 2.29 25.56 3.31
CA VAL A 137 1.25 24.71 3.88
C VAL A 137 0.22 25.59 4.58
N ILE A 138 -1.07 25.38 4.26
CA ILE A 138 -2.18 26.19 4.75
C ILE A 138 -3.20 25.25 5.43
N LEU A 139 -3.55 25.54 6.68
CA LEU A 139 -4.69 24.92 7.35
C LEU A 139 -5.93 25.76 7.06
N TYR A 140 -7.05 25.14 6.68
CA TYR A 140 -8.34 25.79 6.63
C TYR A 140 -9.31 25.17 7.63
N THR A 141 -10.20 25.99 8.19
CA THR A 141 -11.18 25.51 9.18
C THR A 141 -12.48 25.06 8.53
N THR A 142 -12.88 25.67 7.45
CA THR A 142 -14.17 25.42 6.79
C THR A 142 -14.04 25.53 5.27
N ARG A 143 -14.70 24.62 4.56
CA ARG A 143 -14.92 24.67 3.12
C ARG A 143 -16.44 24.65 2.84
N THR A 144 -16.88 25.49 1.93
CA THR A 144 -18.28 25.53 1.43
C THR A 144 -18.22 25.60 -0.09
N GLY A 145 -18.68 24.53 -0.77
CA GLY A 145 -18.45 24.37 -2.19
C GLY A 145 -16.94 24.41 -2.49
N ASP A 146 -16.52 25.31 -3.36
CA ASP A 146 -15.12 25.48 -3.73
C ASP A 146 -14.40 26.57 -2.91
N THR A 147 -15.06 27.20 -1.94
CA THR A 147 -14.49 28.28 -1.14
C THR A 147 -13.99 27.76 0.19
N PHE A 148 -12.71 28.03 0.48
CA PHE A 148 -12.00 27.70 1.70
C PHE A 148 -11.84 28.95 2.57
N SER A 149 -12.09 28.83 3.85
CA SER A 149 -12.07 29.95 4.80
C SER A 149 -11.50 29.58 6.15
N GLY A 150 -11.16 30.63 6.93
CA GLY A 150 -10.51 30.47 8.21
C GLY A 150 -9.09 29.90 8.06
N LEU A 151 -8.32 30.51 7.15
CA LEU A 151 -6.99 30.06 6.82
C LEU A 151 -5.99 30.37 7.93
N THR A 152 -5.15 29.41 8.25
CA THR A 152 -3.89 29.60 8.97
C THR A 152 -2.78 29.44 7.96
N ARG A 153 -2.23 30.56 7.51
CA ARG A 153 -1.15 30.65 6.54
C ARG A 153 0.18 30.23 7.19
N GLY A 154 1.10 29.71 6.41
CA GLY A 154 2.41 29.26 6.91
C GLY A 154 2.32 28.16 7.96
N PHE A 155 1.33 27.28 7.87
CA PHE A 155 1.13 26.17 8.81
C PHE A 155 2.35 25.25 8.81
N TYR A 156 2.66 24.64 9.95
CA TYR A 156 3.90 23.89 10.18
C TYR A 156 5.19 24.70 9.98
N SER A 157 5.12 26.03 10.20
CA SER A 157 6.28 26.95 10.05
C SER A 157 6.83 27.03 8.63
N THR A 158 5.99 26.82 7.63
CA THR A 158 6.33 27.12 6.23
C THR A 158 6.28 28.63 5.99
N GLU A 159 6.99 29.12 4.97
CA GLU A 159 6.96 30.53 4.60
C GLU A 159 5.61 30.90 3.97
N ILE A 160 5.08 32.07 4.36
CA ILE A 160 3.85 32.61 3.80
C ILE A 160 4.21 33.37 2.53
N ASP A 161 3.55 33.04 1.42
CA ASP A 161 3.81 33.65 0.12
C ASP A 161 2.50 34.06 -0.60
N ASP A 162 2.61 34.90 -1.61
CA ASP A 162 1.53 35.19 -2.56
C ASP A 162 1.46 34.05 -3.57
N HIS A 163 0.25 33.65 -3.96
CA HIS A 163 0.06 32.59 -4.96
C HIS A 163 -0.81 33.11 -6.10
N SER A 164 -0.54 32.60 -7.29
CA SER A 164 -1.20 33.04 -8.51
C SER A 164 -2.40 32.17 -8.88
N GLU A 165 -3.33 32.75 -9.64
CA GLU A 165 -4.37 31.99 -10.32
C GLU A 165 -3.78 30.79 -11.07
N ASN A 166 -4.47 29.65 -11.03
CA ASN A 166 -4.06 28.35 -11.56
C ASN A 166 -2.93 27.62 -10.79
N ASP A 167 -2.41 28.17 -9.70
CA ASP A 167 -1.51 27.39 -8.84
C ASP A 167 -2.25 26.17 -8.28
N THR A 168 -1.59 25.01 -8.37
CA THR A 168 -2.17 23.75 -7.88
C THR A 168 -2.30 23.75 -6.37
N VAL A 169 -3.47 23.37 -5.88
CA VAL A 169 -3.77 23.24 -4.45
C VAL A 169 -3.82 21.75 -4.10
N GLN A 170 -2.74 21.23 -3.54
CA GLN A 170 -2.61 19.83 -3.18
C GLN A 170 -3.17 19.57 -1.78
N LEU A 171 -4.14 18.65 -1.65
CA LEU A 171 -4.57 18.16 -0.34
C LEU A 171 -3.42 17.41 0.34
N CYS A 172 -3.14 17.74 1.61
CA CYS A 172 -2.13 17.06 2.40
C CYS A 172 -2.74 15.90 3.18
N LEU A 173 -1.98 14.82 3.31
CA LEU A 173 -2.30 13.72 4.20
C LEU A 173 -1.72 14.01 5.59
N GLN A 174 -2.56 13.94 6.61
CA GLN A 174 -2.15 14.19 7.99
C GLN A 174 -2.44 12.99 8.86
N TYR A 175 -1.45 12.56 9.62
CA TYR A 175 -1.60 11.60 10.71
C TYR A 175 -1.32 12.28 12.03
N SER A 176 -2.27 12.22 12.95
CA SER A 176 -2.13 12.74 14.32
C SER A 176 -2.40 11.61 15.30
N THR A 177 -1.50 11.38 16.24
CA THR A 177 -1.61 10.36 17.29
C THR A 177 -1.62 8.89 16.80
N ASP A 178 -1.35 8.65 15.53
CA ASP A 178 -1.27 7.29 14.97
C ASP A 178 0.08 6.62 15.24
N THR A 179 0.05 5.29 15.36
CA THR A 179 1.27 4.50 15.44
C THR A 179 1.91 4.35 14.06
N VAL A 180 3.21 4.14 14.02
CA VAL A 180 3.95 3.90 12.75
C VAL A 180 3.37 2.71 11.99
N SER A 181 2.89 1.67 12.69
CA SER A 181 2.24 0.52 12.07
C SER A 181 0.90 0.88 11.43
N ASN A 182 0.10 1.76 12.04
CA ASN A 182 -1.15 2.24 11.47
C ASN A 182 -0.91 3.07 10.21
N ILE A 183 0.03 4.00 10.28
CA ILE A 183 0.42 4.83 9.13
C ILE A 183 0.91 3.96 7.97
N GLY A 184 1.83 3.03 8.25
CA GLY A 184 2.35 2.12 7.24
C GLY A 184 1.26 1.24 6.63
N TYR A 185 0.34 0.74 7.45
CA TYR A 185 -0.78 -0.07 6.98
C TYR A 185 -1.72 0.73 6.07
N ASP A 186 -2.09 1.95 6.46
CA ASP A 186 -2.95 2.84 5.68
C ASP A 186 -2.33 3.17 4.32
N LEU A 187 -1.06 3.57 4.30
CA LEU A 187 -0.33 3.88 3.07
C LEU A 187 -0.27 2.68 2.10
N MET A 188 -0.08 1.46 2.63
CA MET A 188 -0.02 0.27 1.79
C MET A 188 -1.39 -0.13 1.24
N VAL A 189 -2.40 -0.14 2.09
CA VAL A 189 -3.73 -0.64 1.71
C VAL A 189 -4.48 0.36 0.85
N ASN A 190 -4.56 1.62 1.32
CA ASN A 190 -5.42 2.62 0.70
C ASN A 190 -4.75 3.37 -0.46
N TYR A 191 -3.41 3.51 -0.44
CA TYR A 191 -2.69 4.26 -1.48
C TYR A 191 -1.89 3.37 -2.45
N ALA A 192 -1.33 2.26 -1.97
CA ALA A 192 -0.56 1.35 -2.81
C ALA A 192 -1.37 0.12 -3.28
N SER A 193 -2.64 0.00 -2.88
CA SER A 193 -3.53 -1.12 -3.25
C SER A 193 -2.95 -2.50 -2.90
N VAL A 194 -2.22 -2.59 -1.80
CA VAL A 194 -1.76 -3.87 -1.26
C VAL A 194 -2.94 -4.55 -0.58
N ASP A 195 -3.25 -5.79 -0.98
CA ASP A 195 -4.30 -6.57 -0.33
C ASP A 195 -3.95 -6.76 1.16
N PRO A 196 -4.86 -6.40 2.09
CA PRO A 196 -4.65 -6.54 3.54
C PRO A 196 -4.20 -7.94 3.98
N SER A 197 -4.59 -8.98 3.24
CA SER A 197 -4.22 -10.36 3.55
C SER A 197 -2.71 -10.65 3.45
N PHE A 198 -1.93 -9.79 2.79
CA PHE A 198 -0.48 -9.88 2.74
C PHE A 198 0.22 -9.24 3.93
N ILE A 199 -0.51 -8.47 4.75
CA ILE A 199 0.05 -7.69 5.85
C ILE A 199 -0.38 -8.31 7.18
N ASN A 200 0.58 -8.83 7.93
CA ASN A 200 0.31 -9.26 9.31
C ASN A 200 0.42 -8.06 10.26
N LYS A 201 -0.66 -7.28 10.34
CA LYS A 201 -0.68 -6.06 11.14
C LYS A 201 -0.42 -6.32 12.63
N ASN A 202 -0.86 -7.46 13.16
CA ASN A 202 -0.64 -7.81 14.56
C ASN A 202 0.85 -7.97 14.90
N ASP A 203 1.63 -8.55 13.98
CA ASP A 203 3.08 -8.68 14.17
C ASP A 203 3.75 -7.29 14.13
N TRP A 204 3.30 -6.39 13.25
CA TRP A 204 3.80 -5.03 13.19
C TRP A 204 3.48 -4.24 14.46
N ASP A 205 2.26 -4.36 14.99
CA ASP A 205 1.86 -3.69 16.24
C ASP A 205 2.71 -4.19 17.41
N ALA A 206 3.01 -5.49 17.47
CA ALA A 206 3.89 -6.07 18.47
C ALA A 206 5.33 -5.55 18.35
N GLU A 207 5.88 -5.51 17.13
CA GLU A 207 7.23 -4.98 16.88
C GLU A 207 7.36 -3.50 17.23
N VAL A 208 6.37 -2.68 16.83
CA VAL A 208 6.34 -1.24 17.18
C VAL A 208 6.25 -1.05 18.69
N SER A 209 5.40 -1.82 19.38
CA SER A 209 5.31 -1.76 20.85
C SER A 209 6.62 -2.13 21.52
N ASN A 210 7.34 -3.13 20.99
CA ASN A 210 8.63 -3.55 21.54
C ASN A 210 9.77 -2.55 21.29
N ALA A 211 9.70 -1.81 20.16
CA ALA A 211 10.75 -0.88 19.76
C ALA A 211 10.64 0.52 20.42
N PHE A 212 9.45 0.92 20.84
CA PHE A 212 9.16 2.27 21.35
C PHE A 212 8.65 2.31 22.80
N ASN A 213 8.66 1.18 23.52
CA ASN A 213 8.50 1.07 24.97
C ASN A 213 9.86 0.79 25.63
#